data_f64b2791024ff71e2b8853e405b553c1
#
_entry.id   f64b2791024ff71e2b8853e405b553c1
#
_cell.length_a   1.000
_cell.length_b   1.000
_cell.length_c   1.000
_cell.angle_alpha   90.00
_cell.angle_beta   90.00
_cell.angle_gamma   90.00
#
_symmetry.space_group_name_H-M   'P 1'
#
loop_
_entity.id
_entity.type
_entity.pdbx_description
1 polymer ?
#
loop_
_entity_poly.entity_id
_entity_poly.type
_entity_poly.pdbx_seq_one_letter_code
_entity_poly.pdbx_strand_id
1 'polypeptide(L)'
;LPEIASRAATAGRSIFHLDGPAATVHMDALLDTPQLTAIQYQPGSGNSALVKIEMLKKVQKMGFALQVCTPVHEVIPLCEQLDPRSLCLLVQDAESIQQLLDLYEEVMRRY
;
A
#
# COMPACT_ATOMS: atom_id res chain seq x y z
N LEU A 1 -17.58 5.87 -9.51
CA LEU A 1 -17.01 6.71 -8.47
C LEU A 1 -16.80 8.15 -8.91
N PRO A 2 -17.87 8.84 -9.33
CA PRO A 2 -17.74 10.22 -9.86
C PRO A 2 -17.15 11.20 -8.84
N GLU A 3 -17.48 11.04 -7.58
CA GLU A 3 -17.00 11.92 -6.53
C GLU A 3 -15.48 11.82 -6.34
N ILE A 4 -14.94 10.59 -6.38
CA ILE A 4 -13.51 10.37 -6.29
C ILE A 4 -12.79 10.94 -7.51
N ALA A 5 -13.34 10.71 -8.69
CA ALA A 5 -12.78 11.27 -9.93
C ALA A 5 -12.74 12.80 -9.90
N SER A 6 -13.79 13.45 -9.39
CA SER A 6 -13.85 14.89 -9.28
C SER A 6 -12.77 15.43 -8.33
N ARG A 7 -12.59 14.78 -7.17
CA ARG A 7 -11.56 15.18 -6.21
C ARG A 7 -10.15 14.97 -6.77
N ALA A 8 -9.93 13.84 -7.43
CA ALA A 8 -8.63 13.53 -8.02
C ALA A 8 -8.29 14.54 -9.13
N ALA A 9 -9.25 14.91 -9.97
CA ALA A 9 -9.03 15.88 -11.02
C ALA A 9 -8.69 17.26 -10.46
N THR A 10 -9.32 17.67 -9.37
CA THR A 10 -9.05 18.95 -8.70
C THR A 10 -7.66 18.97 -8.09
N ALA A 11 -7.23 17.86 -7.48
CA ALA A 11 -5.91 17.76 -6.83
C ALA A 11 -4.77 17.59 -7.82
N GLY A 12 -5.04 17.14 -9.05
CA GLY A 12 -4.03 16.82 -10.06
C GLY A 12 -3.44 15.42 -9.86
N ARG A 13 -2.84 15.16 -8.71
CA ARG A 13 -2.38 13.83 -8.28
C ARG A 13 -2.97 13.55 -6.92
N SER A 14 -3.38 12.31 -6.69
CA SER A 14 -4.00 11.97 -5.40
C SER A 14 -3.75 10.54 -4.99
N ILE A 15 -3.87 10.31 -3.68
CA ILE A 15 -3.80 8.99 -3.06
C ILE A 15 -5.18 8.69 -2.48
N PHE A 16 -5.71 7.51 -2.78
CA PHE A 16 -6.97 7.05 -2.18
C PHE A 16 -6.65 6.10 -1.02
N HIS A 17 -7.23 6.40 0.14
CA HIS A 17 -7.10 5.55 1.33
C HIS A 17 -8.15 4.46 1.29
N LEU A 18 -7.71 3.21 1.21
CA LEU A 18 -8.57 2.03 1.18
C LEU A 18 -8.45 1.32 2.52
N ASP A 19 -9.52 1.35 3.30
CA ASP A 19 -9.51 0.88 4.67
C ASP A 19 -10.35 -0.39 4.82
N GLY A 20 -9.75 -1.41 5.42
CA GLY A 20 -10.39 -2.68 5.73
C GLY A 20 -10.53 -3.61 4.53
N PRO A 21 -10.71 -4.92 4.79
CA PRO A 21 -10.79 -5.92 3.71
C PRO A 21 -12.01 -5.74 2.81
N ALA A 22 -13.12 -5.26 3.35
CA ALA A 22 -14.37 -5.10 2.59
C ALA A 22 -14.27 -4.00 1.53
N ALA A 23 -13.38 -3.03 1.71
CA ALA A 23 -13.21 -1.94 0.75
C ALA A 23 -12.61 -2.40 -0.57
N THR A 24 -11.98 -3.57 -0.61
CA THR A 24 -11.33 -4.10 -1.81
C THR A 24 -12.31 -4.45 -2.93
N VAL A 25 -13.60 -4.59 -2.63
CA VAL A 25 -14.62 -4.88 -3.66
C VAL A 25 -14.75 -3.75 -4.68
N HIS A 26 -14.29 -2.54 -4.35
CA HIS A 26 -14.33 -1.40 -5.25
C HIS A 26 -13.00 -1.14 -5.97
N MET A 27 -12.03 -2.04 -5.83
CA MET A 27 -10.67 -1.81 -6.35
C MET A 27 -10.65 -1.55 -7.85
N ASP A 28 -11.36 -2.35 -8.64
CA ASP A 28 -11.34 -2.20 -10.09
C ASP A 28 -11.87 -0.83 -10.53
N ALA A 29 -12.93 -0.34 -9.89
CA ALA A 29 -13.46 0.98 -10.18
C ALA A 29 -12.48 2.09 -9.80
N LEU A 30 -11.76 1.92 -8.69
CA LEU A 30 -10.73 2.87 -8.25
C LEU A 30 -9.58 2.94 -9.26
N LEU A 31 -9.14 1.80 -9.76
CA LEU A 31 -8.02 1.73 -10.72
C LEU A 31 -8.37 2.40 -12.06
N ASP A 32 -9.65 2.50 -12.39
CA ASP A 32 -10.11 3.19 -13.59
C ASP A 32 -10.37 4.69 -13.38
N THR A 33 -10.14 5.21 -12.16
CA THR A 33 -10.40 6.61 -11.85
C THR A 33 -9.28 7.51 -12.37
N PRO A 34 -9.57 8.48 -13.26
CA PRO A 34 -8.54 9.41 -13.76
C PRO A 34 -7.92 10.23 -12.64
N GLN A 35 -6.63 10.56 -12.78
CA GLN A 35 -5.87 11.39 -11.84
C GLN A 35 -5.57 10.71 -10.50
N LEU A 36 -6.06 9.51 -10.26
CA LEU A 36 -5.68 8.74 -9.09
C LEU A 36 -4.33 8.06 -9.38
N THR A 37 -3.31 8.34 -8.57
CA THR A 37 -1.93 7.90 -8.85
C THR A 37 -1.39 6.90 -7.84
N ALA A 38 -2.03 6.79 -6.67
CA ALA A 38 -1.57 5.88 -5.62
C ALA A 38 -2.74 5.39 -4.79
N ILE A 39 -2.57 4.21 -4.22
CA ILE A 39 -3.51 3.60 -3.28
C ILE A 39 -2.81 3.40 -1.96
N GLN A 40 -3.41 3.88 -0.87
CA GLN A 40 -2.98 3.56 0.48
C GLN A 40 -3.88 2.46 1.02
N TYR A 41 -3.30 1.32 1.35
CA TYR A 41 -4.06 0.17 1.83
C TYR A 41 -3.82 -0.08 3.31
N GLN A 42 -4.92 -0.10 4.06
CA GLN A 42 -4.95 -0.46 5.48
C GLN A 42 -5.73 -1.75 5.61
N PRO A 43 -5.09 -2.89 5.92
CA PRO A 43 -5.80 -4.18 6.02
C PRO A 43 -6.82 -4.25 7.15
N GLY A 44 -6.70 -3.37 8.15
CA GLY A 44 -7.53 -3.42 9.33
C GLY A 44 -6.85 -4.17 10.47
N SER A 45 -7.32 -3.93 11.69
CA SER A 45 -6.76 -4.54 12.89
C SER A 45 -6.84 -6.07 12.82
N GLY A 46 -5.74 -6.74 13.07
CA GLY A 46 -5.67 -8.20 13.06
C GLY A 46 -5.62 -8.83 11.67
N ASN A 47 -5.64 -8.04 10.61
CA ASN A 47 -5.56 -8.54 9.23
C ASN A 47 -4.18 -8.28 8.65
N SER A 48 -3.78 -9.12 7.69
CA SER A 48 -2.49 -9.04 7.02
C SER A 48 -2.67 -8.58 5.56
N ALA A 49 -1.82 -7.65 5.12
CA ALA A 49 -1.80 -7.24 3.72
C ALA A 49 -1.40 -8.40 2.80
N LEU A 50 -0.64 -9.37 3.30
CA LEU A 50 -0.23 -10.54 2.52
C LEU A 50 -1.41 -11.39 2.03
N VAL A 51 -2.53 -11.37 2.75
CA VAL A 51 -3.75 -12.06 2.32
C VAL A 51 -4.27 -11.50 0.99
N LYS A 52 -4.01 -10.23 0.73
CA LYS A 52 -4.44 -9.54 -0.50
C LYS A 52 -3.28 -9.27 -1.46
N ILE A 53 -2.21 -10.08 -1.38
CA ILE A 53 -0.99 -9.82 -2.14
C ILE A 53 -1.24 -9.78 -3.66
N GLU A 54 -2.10 -10.63 -4.17
CA GLU A 54 -2.40 -10.64 -5.60
C GLU A 54 -3.11 -9.36 -6.05
N MET A 55 -3.99 -8.82 -5.20
CA MET A 55 -4.63 -7.54 -5.46
C MET A 55 -3.59 -6.41 -5.48
N LEU A 56 -2.66 -6.41 -4.53
CA LEU A 56 -1.61 -5.39 -4.43
C LEU A 56 -0.66 -5.46 -5.63
N LYS A 57 -0.32 -6.67 -6.09
CA LYS A 57 0.47 -6.84 -7.31
C LYS A 57 -0.24 -6.25 -8.53
N LYS A 58 -1.55 -6.48 -8.62
CA LYS A 58 -2.36 -5.93 -9.72
C LYS A 58 -2.34 -4.41 -9.71
N VAL A 59 -2.45 -3.79 -8.54
CA VAL A 59 -2.40 -2.34 -8.40
C VAL A 59 -1.08 -1.78 -8.96
N GLN A 60 0.04 -2.37 -8.57
CA GLN A 60 1.35 -1.94 -9.09
C GLN A 60 1.48 -2.19 -10.59
N LYS A 61 0.99 -3.33 -11.08
CA LYS A 61 1.05 -3.68 -12.49
C LYS A 61 0.28 -2.67 -13.35
N MET A 62 -0.77 -2.07 -12.80
CA MET A 62 -1.55 -1.06 -13.51
C MET A 62 -0.93 0.34 -13.43
N GLY A 63 0.24 0.48 -12.83
CA GLY A 63 0.97 1.73 -12.79
C GLY A 63 0.74 2.59 -11.55
N PHE A 64 0.00 2.10 -10.58
CA PHE A 64 -0.23 2.84 -9.33
C PHE A 64 0.88 2.58 -8.33
N ALA A 65 1.24 3.60 -7.55
CA ALA A 65 2.07 3.42 -6.38
C ALA A 65 1.23 2.87 -5.22
N LEU A 66 1.88 2.12 -4.34
CA LEU A 66 1.24 1.55 -3.15
C LEU A 66 1.84 2.12 -1.88
N GLN A 67 0.98 2.45 -0.93
CA GLN A 67 1.37 2.71 0.44
C GLN A 67 0.61 1.71 1.32
N VAL A 68 1.32 0.84 2.03
CA VAL A 68 0.71 -0.25 2.78
C VAL A 68 1.06 -0.12 4.25
N CYS A 69 0.06 -0.17 5.11
CA CYS A 69 0.25 -0.23 6.55
C CYS A 69 0.51 -1.69 6.96
N THR A 70 1.58 -1.94 7.72
CA THR A 70 2.05 -3.29 7.96
C THR A 70 2.70 -3.43 9.33
N PRO A 71 2.62 -4.61 9.96
CA PRO A 71 3.46 -4.92 11.12
C PRO A 71 4.91 -5.17 10.69
N VAL A 72 5.82 -5.06 11.66
CA VAL A 72 7.26 -5.22 11.41
C VAL A 72 7.58 -6.54 10.71
N HIS A 73 6.97 -7.63 11.16
CA HIS A 73 7.33 -8.98 10.67
C HIS A 73 6.90 -9.24 9.22
N GLU A 74 6.06 -8.38 8.63
CA GLU A 74 5.62 -8.54 7.24
C GLU A 74 6.35 -7.65 6.25
N VAL A 75 7.23 -6.76 6.71
CA VAL A 75 7.94 -5.82 5.83
C VAL A 75 8.75 -6.55 4.76
N ILE A 76 9.60 -7.49 5.18
CA ILE A 76 10.44 -8.23 4.22
C ILE A 76 9.60 -9.09 3.28
N PRO A 77 8.61 -9.87 3.75
CA PRO A 77 7.74 -10.61 2.83
C PRO A 77 7.03 -9.71 1.80
N LEU A 78 6.57 -8.52 2.21
CA LEU A 78 5.94 -7.59 1.28
C LEU A 78 6.93 -7.07 0.24
N CYS A 79 8.14 -6.72 0.67
CA CYS A 79 9.19 -6.26 -0.25
C CYS A 79 9.60 -7.34 -1.24
N GLU A 80 9.58 -8.61 -0.84
CA GLU A 80 9.91 -9.74 -1.72
C GLU A 80 8.85 -9.97 -2.78
N GLN A 81 7.59 -9.66 -2.47
CA GLN A 81 6.46 -9.93 -3.36
C GLN A 81 6.09 -8.74 -4.24
N LEU A 82 6.36 -7.52 -3.79
CA LEU A 82 5.96 -6.30 -4.48
C LEU A 82 7.16 -5.57 -5.05
N ASP A 83 6.93 -4.69 -6.03
CA ASP A 83 7.98 -3.88 -6.63
C ASP A 83 8.36 -2.76 -5.65
N PRO A 84 9.59 -2.76 -5.11
CA PRO A 84 10.00 -1.75 -4.13
C PRO A 84 10.08 -0.33 -4.69
N ARG A 85 10.16 -0.17 -6.00
CA ARG A 85 10.26 1.15 -6.63
C ARG A 85 8.99 1.96 -6.53
N SER A 86 7.84 1.31 -6.34
CA SER A 86 6.55 1.99 -6.20
C SER A 86 5.84 1.59 -4.91
N LEU A 87 6.61 1.30 -3.86
CA LEU A 87 6.09 0.81 -2.59
C LEU A 87 6.58 1.66 -1.43
N CYS A 88 5.64 2.10 -0.60
CA CYS A 88 5.93 2.76 0.67
C CYS A 88 5.25 1.97 1.79
N LEU A 89 6.03 1.52 2.77
CA LEU A 89 5.49 0.75 3.89
C LEU A 89 5.43 1.61 5.15
N LEU A 90 4.27 1.65 5.77
CA LEU A 90 4.05 2.31 7.05
C LEU A 90 4.02 1.24 8.14
N VAL A 91 5.08 1.19 8.92
CA VAL A 91 5.22 0.19 9.99
C VAL A 91 4.50 0.69 11.24
N GLN A 92 3.55 -0.09 11.74
CA GLN A 92 2.63 0.36 12.78
C GLN A 92 2.88 -0.19 14.18
N ASP A 93 3.64 -1.28 14.31
CA ASP A 93 3.77 -1.98 15.59
C ASP A 93 5.20 -2.20 16.04
N ALA A 94 6.10 -1.31 15.67
CA ALA A 94 7.48 -1.39 16.15
C ALA A 94 7.54 -1.20 17.67
N GLU A 95 8.27 -2.08 18.37
CA GLU A 95 8.38 -2.04 19.82
C GLU A 95 9.45 -1.08 20.31
N SER A 96 10.42 -0.74 19.45
CA SER A 96 11.52 0.15 19.80
C SER A 96 12.12 0.80 18.57
N ILE A 97 12.88 1.88 18.79
CA ILE A 97 13.64 2.53 17.72
C ILE A 97 14.70 1.58 17.18
N GLN A 98 15.32 0.78 18.05
CA GLN A 98 16.35 -0.18 17.60
C GLN A 98 15.75 -1.21 16.64
N GLN A 99 14.55 -1.69 16.90
CA GLN A 99 13.88 -2.61 15.99
C GLN A 99 13.67 -1.98 14.61
N LEU A 100 13.28 -0.72 14.54
CA LEU A 100 13.13 0.00 13.28
C LEU A 100 14.45 0.19 12.56
N LEU A 101 15.52 0.51 13.29
CA LEU A 101 16.84 0.68 12.69
C LEU A 101 17.37 -0.63 12.12
N ASP A 102 17.20 -1.73 12.84
CA ASP A 102 17.62 -3.05 12.38
C ASP A 102 16.87 -3.44 11.11
N LEU A 103 15.57 -3.18 11.08
CA LEU A 103 14.75 -3.45 9.91
C LEU A 103 15.17 -2.59 8.73
N TYR A 104 15.43 -1.31 8.96
CA TYR A 104 15.90 -0.40 7.91
C TYR A 104 17.22 -0.90 7.30
N GLU A 105 18.17 -1.30 8.13
CA GLU A 105 19.45 -1.84 7.65
C GLU A 105 19.26 -3.10 6.82
N GLU A 106 18.37 -4.00 7.26
CA GLU A 106 18.06 -5.23 6.52
C GLU A 106 17.47 -4.92 5.15
N VAL A 107 16.51 -4.01 5.09
CA VAL A 107 15.87 -3.62 3.82
C VAL A 107 16.91 -2.98 2.88
N MET A 108 17.72 -2.05 3.40
CA MET A 108 18.72 -1.37 2.59
C MET A 108 19.80 -2.31 2.07
N ARG A 109 20.14 -3.35 2.82
CA ARG A 109 21.10 -4.35 2.38
C ARG A 109 20.58 -5.21 1.25
N ARG A 110 19.26 -5.48 1.22
CA ARG A 110 18.63 -6.33 0.21
C ARG A 110 18.26 -5.56 -1.06
N TYR A 111 17.97 -4.29 -0.93
CA TYR A 111 17.45 -3.45 -2.00
C TYR A 111 18.25 -2.15 -2.12
#